data_3ad4e4d45403b04d98cb7fda59f51236
#
_entry.id   3ad4e4d45403b04d98cb7fda59f51236
#
_cell.length_a   1.000
_cell.length_b   1.000
_cell.length_c   1.000
_cell.angle_alpha   90.00
_cell.angle_beta   90.00
_cell.angle_gamma   90.00
#
_symmetry.space_group_name_H-M   'P 1'
#
loop_
_entity.id
_entity.type
_entity.pdbx_description
1 polymer ?
#
loop_
_entity_poly.entity_id
_entity_poly.type
_entity_poly.pdbx_seq_one_letter_code
_entity_poly.pdbx_strand_id
1 'polypeptide(L)'
;MKELLEKINHEKNVVVSGDMLSGKTISVLFPLFDKIIDNNENVIVYDTKTEYLNNYYDKLIKKGYQVKIINLRDLNHSDGWNPLDVPHYYYKKGMEDKAEEILDNLGHILYPDYKQVDPFWSNVSTSLFVGICLALFEDGNDDEINLNSVNTFITVGEEKASATKNYLNEYFSTKDKTSSAYINASYTFLAPEKTRASILSVTEKPLAKLVGNTQVSSLLSKSTFDFHDLTEKKMGKFGNIPGLF
;
A
#
# COMPACT_ATOMS: atom_id res chain seq x y z
N MET A 1 -35.05 8.90 7.71
CA MET A 1 -33.61 9.25 7.69
C MET A 1 -32.92 8.97 9.03
N LYS A 2 -33.35 9.56 10.16
CA LYS A 2 -32.74 9.27 11.48
C LYS A 2 -32.72 7.77 11.81
N GLU A 3 -33.82 7.07 11.65
CA GLU A 3 -33.93 5.62 11.89
C GLU A 3 -33.00 4.79 10.98
N LEU A 4 -32.84 5.20 9.72
CA LEU A 4 -31.89 4.56 8.79
C LEU A 4 -30.45 4.76 9.26
N LEU A 5 -30.09 5.97 9.66
CA LEU A 5 -28.75 6.29 10.16
C LEU A 5 -28.45 5.61 11.52
N GLU A 6 -29.46 5.38 12.35
CA GLU A 6 -29.32 4.60 13.59
C GLU A 6 -29.06 3.12 13.31
N LYS A 7 -29.76 2.53 12.33
CA LYS A 7 -29.51 1.15 11.91
C LYS A 7 -28.09 0.98 11.31
N ILE A 8 -27.68 1.90 10.44
CA ILE A 8 -26.33 1.88 9.83
C ILE A 8 -25.23 1.92 10.90
N ASN A 9 -25.40 2.62 11.98
CA ASN A 9 -24.40 2.77 13.05
C ASN A 9 -24.07 1.46 13.80
N HIS A 10 -24.91 0.43 13.68
CA HIS A 10 -24.71 -0.86 14.34
C HIS A 10 -24.18 -1.94 13.40
N GLU A 11 -24.14 -1.64 12.10
CA GLU A 11 -23.69 -2.60 11.08
C GLU A 11 -22.21 -2.41 10.77
N LYS A 12 -21.48 -3.53 10.64
CA LYS A 12 -20.03 -3.51 10.32
C LYS A 12 -19.74 -3.08 8.88
N ASN A 13 -20.62 -3.43 7.95
CA ASN A 13 -20.48 -3.13 6.54
C ASN A 13 -21.81 -2.64 5.98
N VAL A 14 -21.77 -1.51 5.28
CA VAL A 14 -22.96 -0.90 4.68
C VAL A 14 -22.72 -0.61 3.20
N VAL A 15 -23.64 -1.03 2.35
CA VAL A 15 -23.65 -0.71 0.92
C VAL A 15 -24.84 0.20 0.61
N VAL A 16 -24.56 1.38 0.06
CA VAL A 16 -25.58 2.33 -0.39
C VAL A 16 -25.64 2.32 -1.91
N SER A 17 -26.74 1.77 -2.47
CA SER A 17 -26.98 1.69 -3.90
C SER A 17 -28.10 2.64 -4.34
N GLY A 18 -28.04 3.11 -5.57
CA GLY A 18 -29.04 3.98 -6.19
C GLY A 18 -28.51 4.57 -7.49
N ASP A 19 -29.40 5.10 -8.31
CA ASP A 19 -29.07 5.69 -9.61
C ASP A 19 -28.17 6.92 -9.51
N MET A 20 -27.57 7.30 -10.62
CA MET A 20 -26.80 8.54 -10.69
C MET A 20 -27.71 9.72 -10.34
N LEU A 21 -27.21 10.69 -9.58
CA LEU A 21 -27.94 11.87 -9.07
C LEU A 21 -29.12 11.56 -8.12
N SER A 22 -29.24 10.35 -7.60
CA SER A 22 -30.30 9.99 -6.62
C SER A 22 -30.09 10.63 -5.22
N GLY A 23 -29.06 11.44 -5.05
CA GLY A 23 -28.78 12.14 -3.79
C GLY A 23 -28.10 11.29 -2.72
N LYS A 24 -27.54 10.12 -3.04
CA LYS A 24 -26.85 9.23 -2.07
C LYS A 24 -25.85 9.96 -1.19
N THR A 25 -24.99 10.76 -1.82
CA THR A 25 -23.94 11.50 -1.09
C THR A 25 -24.55 12.46 -0.07
N ILE A 26 -25.47 13.32 -0.52
CA ILE A 26 -26.06 14.37 0.33
C ILE A 26 -27.00 13.80 1.38
N SER A 27 -27.82 12.81 1.00
CA SER A 27 -28.90 12.31 1.88
C SER A 27 -28.45 11.21 2.85
N VAL A 28 -27.36 10.49 2.55
CA VAL A 28 -26.91 9.34 3.34
C VAL A 28 -25.46 9.51 3.79
N LEU A 29 -24.53 9.69 2.83
CA LEU A 29 -23.10 9.62 3.13
C LEU A 29 -22.61 10.83 3.94
N PHE A 30 -23.02 12.05 3.61
CA PHE A 30 -22.66 13.24 4.39
C PHE A 30 -23.24 13.22 5.81
N PRO A 31 -24.53 12.90 6.05
CA PRO A 31 -25.03 12.73 7.40
C PRO A 31 -24.36 11.62 8.21
N LEU A 32 -23.92 10.53 7.54
CA LEU A 32 -23.13 9.49 8.19
C LEU A 32 -21.75 10.01 8.58
N PHE A 33 -21.12 10.76 7.68
CA PHE A 33 -19.81 11.36 7.94
C PHE A 33 -19.86 12.40 9.07
N ASP A 34 -20.92 13.22 9.12
CA ASP A 34 -21.18 14.12 10.26
C ASP A 34 -21.24 13.37 11.58
N LYS A 35 -21.91 12.22 11.63
CA LYS A 35 -21.96 11.38 12.83
C LYS A 35 -20.56 10.86 13.24
N ILE A 36 -19.79 10.37 12.29
CA ILE A 36 -18.40 9.91 12.54
C ILE A 36 -17.59 11.02 13.19
N ILE A 37 -17.69 12.24 12.62
CA ILE A 37 -17.01 13.42 13.16
C ILE A 37 -17.54 13.78 14.54
N ASP A 38 -18.84 13.71 14.78
CA ASP A 38 -19.45 14.07 16.07
C ASP A 38 -19.10 13.06 17.17
N ASN A 39 -18.90 11.79 16.80
CA ASN A 39 -18.44 10.74 17.70
C ASN A 39 -16.92 10.76 17.94
N ASN A 40 -16.18 11.63 17.27
CA ASN A 40 -14.72 11.67 17.27
C ASN A 40 -14.08 10.33 16.83
N GLU A 41 -14.62 9.71 15.80
CA GLU A 41 -14.10 8.47 15.23
C GLU A 41 -13.08 8.76 14.13
N ASN A 42 -12.09 7.88 13.97
CA ASN A 42 -11.15 7.94 12.84
C ASN A 42 -11.86 7.51 11.56
N VAL A 43 -11.47 8.10 10.43
CA VAL A 43 -12.09 7.80 9.14
C VAL A 43 -11.05 7.81 8.01
N ILE A 44 -11.21 6.88 7.08
CA ILE A 44 -10.50 6.86 5.80
C ILE A 44 -11.55 7.03 4.71
N VAL A 45 -11.36 7.99 3.81
CA VAL A 45 -12.30 8.30 2.73
C VAL A 45 -11.61 8.17 1.38
N TYR A 46 -12.22 7.42 0.47
CA TYR A 46 -11.85 7.41 -0.94
C TYR A 46 -12.67 8.46 -1.70
N ASP A 47 -12.11 9.66 -1.82
CA ASP A 47 -12.80 10.83 -2.36
C ASP A 47 -12.44 11.09 -3.84
N THR A 48 -13.15 10.43 -4.74
CA THR A 48 -12.88 10.53 -6.19
C THR A 48 -13.17 11.89 -6.81
N LYS A 49 -14.00 12.71 -6.13
CA LYS A 49 -14.50 14.00 -6.66
C LYS A 49 -14.11 15.21 -5.80
N THR A 50 -13.31 14.97 -4.76
CA THR A 50 -12.97 16.00 -3.76
C THR A 50 -14.17 16.60 -3.03
N GLU A 51 -15.33 15.88 -3.02
CA GLU A 51 -16.55 16.35 -2.37
C GLU A 51 -16.40 16.39 -0.84
N TYR A 52 -15.77 15.38 -0.24
CA TYR A 52 -15.52 15.34 1.19
C TYR A 52 -14.46 16.37 1.60
N LEU A 53 -13.37 16.44 0.87
CA LEU A 53 -12.30 17.41 1.13
C LEU A 53 -12.86 18.84 1.13
N ASN A 54 -13.60 19.21 0.09
CA ASN A 54 -14.15 20.56 -0.07
C ASN A 54 -15.20 20.93 0.99
N ASN A 55 -16.00 19.97 1.45
CA ASN A 55 -17.09 20.25 2.39
C ASN A 55 -16.70 20.07 3.87
N TYR A 56 -15.66 19.28 4.15
CA TYR A 56 -15.37 18.87 5.52
C TYR A 56 -13.98 19.25 6.04
N TYR A 57 -13.03 19.64 5.19
CA TYR A 57 -11.67 19.94 5.63
C TYR A 57 -11.63 20.94 6.78
N ASP A 58 -12.26 22.10 6.62
CA ASP A 58 -12.28 23.14 7.67
C ASP A 58 -12.99 22.68 8.95
N LYS A 59 -14.05 21.88 8.81
CA LYS A 59 -14.77 21.30 9.95
C LYS A 59 -13.91 20.34 10.75
N LEU A 60 -13.16 19.48 10.06
CA LEU A 60 -12.23 18.52 10.65
C LEU A 60 -11.10 19.24 11.38
N ILE A 61 -10.45 20.20 10.75
CA ILE A 61 -9.38 20.98 11.38
C ILE A 61 -9.88 21.74 12.61
N LYS A 62 -11.06 22.37 12.55
CA LYS A 62 -11.68 23.06 13.70
C LYS A 62 -12.01 22.11 14.86
N LYS A 63 -12.33 20.84 14.57
CA LYS A 63 -12.54 19.80 15.58
C LYS A 63 -11.23 19.16 16.08
N GLY A 64 -10.07 19.52 15.54
CA GLY A 64 -8.77 19.02 15.96
C GLY A 64 -8.33 17.72 15.30
N TYR A 65 -8.95 17.33 14.18
CA TYR A 65 -8.47 16.21 13.38
C TYR A 65 -7.14 16.52 12.72
N GLN A 66 -6.25 15.53 12.66
CA GLN A 66 -5.10 15.53 11.75
C GLN A 66 -5.58 14.97 10.41
N VAL A 67 -5.72 15.83 9.42
CA VAL A 67 -6.15 15.43 8.08
C VAL A 67 -4.92 15.14 7.24
N LYS A 68 -4.86 13.94 6.66
CA LYS A 68 -3.83 13.49 5.72
C LYS A 68 -4.46 13.28 4.35
N ILE A 69 -3.81 13.80 3.32
CA ILE A 69 -4.36 13.83 1.97
C ILE A 69 -3.38 13.14 1.03
N ILE A 70 -3.77 11.97 0.51
CA ILE A 70 -3.04 11.31 -0.58
C ILE A 70 -3.74 11.67 -1.88
N ASN A 71 -3.19 12.66 -2.61
CA ASN A 71 -3.78 13.20 -3.82
C ASN A 71 -2.94 12.86 -5.06
N LEU A 72 -3.35 11.82 -5.78
CA LEU A 72 -2.67 11.38 -7.01
C LEU A 72 -2.96 12.25 -8.24
N ARG A 73 -3.83 13.27 -8.13
CA ARG A 73 -4.12 14.23 -9.21
C ARG A 73 -3.35 15.53 -9.06
N ASP A 74 -3.13 15.95 -7.82
CA ASP A 74 -2.34 17.14 -7.48
C ASP A 74 -1.29 16.77 -6.43
N LEU A 75 -0.17 16.28 -6.94
CA LEU A 75 0.91 15.73 -6.12
C LEU A 75 1.65 16.82 -5.31
N ASN A 76 1.52 18.10 -5.70
CA ASN A 76 2.11 19.21 -4.94
C ASN A 76 1.36 19.48 -3.62
N HIS A 77 0.10 19.05 -3.53
CA HIS A 77 -0.74 19.21 -2.34
C HIS A 77 -1.10 17.83 -1.75
N SER A 78 -0.16 16.90 -1.80
CA SER A 78 -0.31 15.53 -1.30
C SER A 78 0.65 15.25 -0.16
N ASP A 79 0.17 14.55 0.87
CA ASP A 79 1.06 13.87 1.82
C ASP A 79 1.77 12.70 1.11
N GLY A 80 3.01 12.41 1.51
CA GLY A 80 3.75 11.24 1.07
C GLY A 80 3.27 9.99 1.79
N TRP A 81 3.27 8.88 1.07
CA TRP A 81 2.90 7.56 1.61
C TRP A 81 3.74 6.45 0.97
N ASN A 82 4.64 5.89 1.75
CA ASN A 82 5.40 4.71 1.35
C ASN A 82 4.62 3.44 1.76
N PRO A 83 4.14 2.63 0.81
CA PRO A 83 3.38 1.42 1.14
C PRO A 83 4.18 0.34 1.86
N LEU A 84 5.51 0.44 1.88
CA LEU A 84 6.39 -0.51 2.58
C LEU A 84 6.63 -0.15 4.05
N ASP A 85 6.24 1.04 4.54
CA ASP A 85 6.49 1.45 5.91
C ASP A 85 5.79 0.55 6.93
N VAL A 86 4.53 0.18 6.67
CA VAL A 86 3.76 -0.67 7.60
C VAL A 86 4.33 -2.09 7.69
N PRO A 87 4.57 -2.83 6.58
CA PRO A 87 5.18 -4.15 6.68
C PRO A 87 6.61 -4.08 7.25
N HIS A 88 7.40 -3.06 6.91
CA HIS A 88 8.73 -2.87 7.48
C HIS A 88 8.71 -2.63 9.00
N TYR A 89 7.74 -1.86 9.50
CA TYR A 89 7.53 -1.69 10.94
C TYR A 89 7.29 -3.04 11.65
N TYR A 90 6.41 -3.90 11.10
CA TYR A 90 6.16 -5.22 11.70
C TYR A 90 7.39 -6.12 11.63
N TYR A 91 8.12 -6.09 10.53
CA TYR A 91 9.38 -6.80 10.37
C TYR A 91 10.40 -6.42 11.45
N LYS A 92 10.63 -5.12 11.67
CA LYS A 92 11.52 -4.60 12.73
C LYS A 92 11.08 -4.98 14.14
N LYS A 93 9.79 -5.29 14.35
CA LYS A 93 9.27 -5.80 15.63
C LYS A 93 9.42 -7.30 15.79
N GLY A 94 10.05 -8.00 14.85
CA GLY A 94 10.15 -9.47 14.84
C GLY A 94 8.83 -10.18 14.52
N MET A 95 7.86 -9.47 13.93
CA MET A 95 6.57 -10.01 13.50
C MET A 95 6.61 -10.29 11.99
N GLU A 96 7.53 -11.17 11.58
CA GLU A 96 7.82 -11.45 10.16
C GLU A 96 6.60 -11.99 9.42
N ASP A 97 5.85 -12.92 10.00
CA ASP A 97 4.63 -13.48 9.39
C ASP A 97 3.62 -12.38 9.07
N LYS A 98 3.51 -11.36 9.96
CA LYS A 98 2.60 -10.23 9.74
C LYS A 98 3.10 -9.30 8.64
N ALA A 99 4.39 -9.06 8.58
CA ALA A 99 5.01 -8.29 7.51
C ALA A 99 4.79 -8.97 6.15
N GLU A 100 5.01 -10.29 6.09
CA GLU A 100 4.81 -11.10 4.89
C GLU A 100 3.34 -11.09 4.43
N GLU A 101 2.37 -11.27 5.36
CA GLU A 101 0.94 -11.16 5.07
C GLU A 101 0.56 -9.83 4.41
N ILE A 102 1.10 -8.72 4.93
CA ILE A 102 0.83 -7.38 4.38
C ILE A 102 1.47 -7.21 3.01
N LEU A 103 2.70 -7.70 2.82
CA LEU A 103 3.39 -7.67 1.54
C LEU A 103 2.69 -8.53 0.50
N ASP A 104 2.19 -9.71 0.87
CA ASP A 104 1.43 -10.60 -0.02
C ASP A 104 0.14 -9.91 -0.50
N ASN A 105 -0.61 -9.29 0.42
CA ASN A 105 -1.78 -8.50 0.07
C ASN A 105 -1.44 -7.34 -0.89
N LEU A 106 -0.34 -6.62 -0.64
CA LEU A 106 0.13 -5.55 -1.53
C LEU A 106 0.55 -6.11 -2.89
N GLY A 107 1.23 -7.25 -2.92
CA GLY A 107 1.60 -7.95 -4.14
C GLY A 107 0.38 -8.32 -4.99
N HIS A 108 -0.67 -8.87 -4.38
CA HIS A 108 -1.91 -9.19 -5.10
C HIS A 108 -2.64 -7.94 -5.63
N ILE A 109 -2.49 -6.78 -4.99
CA ILE A 109 -2.99 -5.51 -5.52
C ILE A 109 -2.17 -5.05 -6.73
N LEU A 110 -0.84 -5.22 -6.71
CA LEU A 110 0.05 -4.84 -7.80
C LEU A 110 -0.05 -5.80 -9.00
N TYR A 111 -0.23 -7.09 -8.74
CA TYR A 111 -0.28 -8.17 -9.73
C TYR A 111 -1.61 -8.92 -9.73
N PRO A 112 -2.74 -8.24 -9.99
CA PRO A 112 -4.06 -8.86 -9.88
C PRO A 112 -4.31 -9.85 -11.01
N ASP A 113 -4.95 -10.98 -10.67
CA ASP A 113 -5.45 -11.95 -11.64
C ASP A 113 -6.86 -11.54 -12.13
N TYR A 114 -6.95 -10.56 -13.01
CA TYR A 114 -8.24 -10.07 -13.49
C TYR A 114 -9.00 -11.00 -14.44
N LYS A 115 -8.35 -12.00 -15.02
CA LYS A 115 -8.95 -12.74 -16.13
C LYS A 115 -8.94 -14.26 -15.99
N GLN A 116 -8.47 -14.80 -14.87
CA GLN A 116 -8.46 -16.25 -14.60
C GLN A 116 -7.81 -17.08 -15.73
N VAL A 117 -6.90 -16.50 -16.51
CA VAL A 117 -6.27 -17.18 -17.63
C VAL A 117 -5.19 -18.16 -17.14
N ASP A 118 -4.35 -17.71 -16.22
CA ASP A 118 -3.33 -18.50 -15.54
C ASP A 118 -2.85 -17.75 -14.30
N PRO A 119 -3.24 -18.18 -13.08
CA PRO A 119 -2.83 -17.53 -11.84
C PRO A 119 -1.33 -17.64 -11.57
N PHE A 120 -0.61 -18.46 -12.32
CA PHE A 120 0.83 -18.64 -12.18
C PHE A 120 1.58 -17.30 -12.23
N TRP A 121 1.30 -16.44 -13.22
CA TRP A 121 2.01 -15.17 -13.38
C TRP A 121 1.77 -14.19 -12.24
N SER A 122 0.53 -14.08 -11.76
CA SER A 122 0.17 -13.27 -10.59
C SER A 122 0.89 -13.77 -9.34
N ASN A 123 0.82 -15.07 -9.09
CA ASN A 123 1.40 -15.68 -7.90
C ASN A 123 2.93 -15.57 -7.86
N VAL A 124 3.62 -15.88 -8.96
CA VAL A 124 5.10 -15.80 -8.97
C VAL A 124 5.60 -14.35 -8.90
N SER A 125 4.86 -13.40 -9.52
CA SER A 125 5.20 -11.98 -9.40
C SER A 125 5.00 -11.46 -7.99
N THR A 126 3.92 -11.87 -7.32
CA THR A 126 3.68 -11.57 -5.90
C THR A 126 4.78 -12.16 -5.03
N SER A 127 5.10 -13.44 -5.19
CA SER A 127 6.17 -14.09 -4.42
C SER A 127 7.52 -13.41 -4.63
N LEU A 128 7.89 -13.05 -5.87
CA LEU A 128 9.13 -12.33 -6.14
C LEU A 128 9.13 -10.95 -5.46
N PHE A 129 8.04 -10.21 -5.54
CA PHE A 129 7.88 -8.92 -4.89
C PHE A 129 8.06 -9.04 -3.37
N VAL A 130 7.39 -10.01 -2.73
CA VAL A 130 7.53 -10.29 -1.30
C VAL A 130 8.98 -10.62 -0.94
N GLY A 131 9.60 -11.55 -1.70
CA GLY A 131 10.99 -11.96 -1.46
C GLY A 131 11.98 -10.79 -1.56
N ILE A 132 11.82 -9.90 -2.54
CA ILE A 132 12.67 -8.70 -2.68
C ILE A 132 12.41 -7.71 -1.54
N CYS A 133 11.15 -7.46 -1.16
CA CYS A 133 10.84 -6.56 -0.05
C CYS A 133 11.45 -7.07 1.27
N LEU A 134 11.32 -8.36 1.57
CA LEU A 134 11.94 -8.95 2.76
C LEU A 134 13.47 -8.88 2.73
N ALA A 135 14.07 -9.10 1.56
CA ALA A 135 15.51 -8.94 1.38
C ALA A 135 15.97 -7.49 1.60
N LEU A 136 15.20 -6.51 1.16
CA LEU A 136 15.46 -5.09 1.45
C LEU A 136 15.28 -4.78 2.94
N PHE A 137 14.33 -5.41 3.64
CA PHE A 137 14.14 -5.23 5.08
C PHE A 137 15.30 -5.79 5.89
N GLU A 138 15.95 -6.87 5.40
CA GLU A 138 17.14 -7.46 6.04
C GLU A 138 18.39 -6.60 5.85
N ASP A 139 18.67 -6.13 4.63
CA ASP A 139 19.96 -5.60 4.23
C ASP A 139 19.96 -4.10 3.92
N GLY A 140 18.78 -3.51 3.64
CA GLY A 140 18.67 -2.11 3.23
C GLY A 140 18.67 -1.14 4.41
N ASN A 141 19.07 0.10 4.14
CA ASN A 141 18.85 1.20 5.08
C ASN A 141 17.41 1.70 5.03
N ASP A 142 16.93 2.35 6.07
CA ASP A 142 15.54 2.82 6.18
C ASP A 142 15.08 3.71 5.02
N ASP A 143 15.97 4.53 4.45
CA ASP A 143 15.70 5.40 3.31
C ASP A 143 15.68 4.67 1.95
N GLU A 144 16.19 3.43 1.92
CA GLU A 144 16.18 2.56 0.74
C GLU A 144 14.93 1.68 0.68
N ILE A 145 14.13 1.59 1.76
CA ILE A 145 12.94 0.76 1.82
C ILE A 145 11.77 1.45 1.14
N ASN A 146 11.68 1.30 -0.18
CA ASN A 146 10.60 1.87 -0.99
C ASN A 146 10.43 1.14 -2.34
N LEU A 147 9.36 1.43 -3.07
CA LEU A 147 9.07 0.77 -4.36
C LEU A 147 10.08 1.06 -5.46
N ASN A 148 10.83 2.18 -5.38
CA ASN A 148 11.90 2.46 -6.35
C ASN A 148 13.03 1.45 -6.19
N SER A 149 13.42 1.15 -4.96
CA SER A 149 14.45 0.15 -4.67
C SER A 149 14.03 -1.24 -5.12
N VAL A 150 12.77 -1.61 -4.89
CA VAL A 150 12.20 -2.88 -5.41
C VAL A 150 12.29 -2.93 -6.93
N ASN A 151 11.89 -1.87 -7.63
CA ASN A 151 11.97 -1.81 -9.08
C ASN A 151 13.42 -1.90 -9.57
N THR A 152 14.33 -1.16 -8.94
CA THR A 152 15.77 -1.21 -9.26
C THR A 152 16.35 -2.60 -9.06
N PHE A 153 15.95 -3.29 -7.97
CA PHE A 153 16.37 -4.65 -7.68
C PHE A 153 15.95 -5.63 -8.81
N ILE A 154 14.74 -5.46 -9.36
CA ILE A 154 14.27 -6.27 -10.49
C ILE A 154 15.02 -5.94 -11.78
N THR A 155 15.16 -4.65 -12.11
CA THR A 155 15.79 -4.22 -13.37
C THR A 155 17.27 -4.56 -13.45
N VAL A 156 18.01 -4.36 -12.36
CA VAL A 156 19.43 -4.69 -12.27
C VAL A 156 19.65 -6.20 -12.05
N GLY A 157 18.70 -6.85 -11.40
CA GLY A 157 18.81 -8.28 -11.04
C GLY A 157 19.06 -9.22 -12.22
N GLU A 158 18.58 -8.89 -13.43
CA GLU A 158 18.78 -9.69 -14.64
C GLU A 158 20.12 -9.40 -15.33
N GLU A 159 20.81 -8.30 -14.97
CA GLU A 159 22.12 -8.01 -15.52
C GLU A 159 23.14 -9.05 -15.10
N LYS A 160 24.14 -9.29 -15.95
CA LYS A 160 25.18 -10.29 -15.71
C LYS A 160 26.13 -9.83 -14.61
N ALA A 161 26.14 -10.53 -13.50
CA ALA A 161 27.14 -10.40 -12.44
C ALA A 161 28.42 -11.17 -12.79
N SER A 162 28.30 -12.30 -13.51
CA SER A 162 29.42 -13.14 -13.97
C SER A 162 29.08 -13.86 -15.29
N ALA A 163 29.99 -14.69 -15.78
CA ALA A 163 29.75 -15.48 -16.98
C ALA A 163 28.56 -16.44 -16.90
N THR A 164 28.19 -16.87 -15.68
CA THR A 164 27.18 -17.90 -15.44
C THR A 164 26.01 -17.46 -14.55
N LYS A 165 26.11 -16.27 -13.91
CA LYS A 165 25.09 -15.79 -12.96
C LYS A 165 24.72 -14.34 -13.26
N ASN A 166 23.46 -14.01 -13.05
CA ASN A 166 23.00 -12.62 -12.93
C ASN A 166 23.03 -12.16 -11.46
N TYR A 167 22.84 -10.84 -11.21
CA TYR A 167 22.86 -10.28 -9.86
C TYR A 167 21.80 -10.88 -8.95
N LEU A 168 20.59 -11.16 -9.45
CA LEU A 168 19.51 -11.78 -8.69
C LEU A 168 19.94 -13.15 -8.14
N ASN A 169 20.50 -14.00 -9.00
CA ASN A 169 21.00 -15.31 -8.60
C ASN A 169 22.17 -15.21 -7.62
N GLU A 170 23.10 -14.28 -7.85
CA GLU A 170 24.25 -14.10 -6.98
C GLU A 170 23.81 -13.64 -5.58
N TYR A 171 22.96 -12.63 -5.52
CA TYR A 171 22.45 -12.09 -4.28
C TYR A 171 21.72 -13.16 -3.44
N PHE A 172 20.69 -13.79 -4.01
CA PHE A 172 19.91 -14.78 -3.26
C PHE A 172 20.69 -16.05 -2.94
N SER A 173 21.76 -16.38 -3.70
CA SER A 173 22.62 -17.53 -3.38
C SER A 173 23.39 -17.35 -2.07
N THR A 174 23.52 -16.13 -1.55
CA THR A 174 24.18 -15.81 -0.27
C THR A 174 23.23 -15.87 0.92
N LYS A 175 21.92 -15.87 0.68
CA LYS A 175 20.89 -15.87 1.74
C LYS A 175 20.68 -17.23 2.34
N ASP A 176 20.18 -17.26 3.59
CA ASP A 176 19.74 -18.49 4.24
C ASP A 176 18.56 -19.07 3.44
N LYS A 177 18.70 -20.33 3.05
CA LYS A 177 17.69 -21.05 2.26
C LYS A 177 16.38 -21.27 2.99
N THR A 178 16.35 -21.09 4.29
CA THR A 178 15.15 -21.21 5.13
C THR A 178 14.49 -19.87 5.38
N SER A 179 15.11 -18.75 4.98
CA SER A 179 14.50 -17.43 5.14
C SER A 179 13.31 -17.22 4.20
N SER A 180 12.29 -16.51 4.66
CA SER A 180 11.12 -16.13 3.83
C SER A 180 11.55 -15.36 2.59
N ALA A 181 12.57 -14.50 2.67
CA ALA A 181 13.10 -13.78 1.51
C ALA A 181 13.61 -14.74 0.42
N TYR A 182 14.41 -15.76 0.82
CA TYR A 182 14.92 -16.76 -0.12
C TYR A 182 13.78 -17.60 -0.72
N ILE A 183 12.90 -18.13 0.14
CA ILE A 183 11.82 -19.03 -0.28
C ILE A 183 10.93 -18.33 -1.32
N ASN A 184 10.47 -17.10 -1.02
CA ASN A 184 9.61 -16.35 -1.91
C ASN A 184 10.27 -16.01 -3.25
N ALA A 185 11.53 -15.59 -3.26
CA ALA A 185 12.24 -15.27 -4.49
C ALA A 185 12.67 -16.53 -5.29
N SER A 186 12.78 -17.70 -4.65
CA SER A 186 13.36 -18.93 -5.23
C SER A 186 12.61 -19.42 -6.47
N TYR A 187 11.30 -19.27 -6.51
CA TYR A 187 10.49 -19.61 -7.69
C TYR A 187 10.93 -18.87 -8.96
N THR A 188 11.54 -17.70 -8.81
CA THR A 188 12.03 -16.91 -9.92
C THR A 188 13.52 -17.16 -10.20
N PHE A 189 14.41 -16.98 -9.20
CA PHE A 189 15.85 -17.03 -9.49
C PHE A 189 16.37 -18.44 -9.76
N LEU A 190 15.66 -19.49 -9.33
CA LEU A 190 15.97 -20.89 -9.69
C LEU A 190 15.31 -21.32 -11.00
N ALA A 191 14.40 -20.54 -11.57
CA ALA A 191 13.74 -20.86 -12.82
C ALA A 191 14.74 -20.86 -14.01
N PRO A 192 14.44 -21.64 -15.07
CA PRO A 192 15.19 -21.55 -16.32
C PRO A 192 15.21 -20.13 -16.86
N GLU A 193 16.31 -19.72 -17.52
CA GLU A 193 16.57 -18.36 -17.99
C GLU A 193 15.37 -17.70 -18.69
N LYS A 194 14.75 -18.39 -19.67
CA LYS A 194 13.58 -17.87 -20.39
C LYS A 194 12.37 -17.62 -19.48
N THR A 195 12.11 -18.55 -18.56
CA THR A 195 10.99 -18.42 -17.60
C THR A 195 11.26 -17.29 -16.63
N ARG A 196 12.47 -17.20 -16.09
CA ARG A 196 12.91 -16.14 -15.20
C ARG A 196 12.75 -14.76 -15.85
N ALA A 197 13.28 -14.58 -17.07
CA ALA A 197 13.15 -13.32 -17.80
C ALA A 197 11.69 -12.93 -18.03
N SER A 198 10.81 -13.90 -18.30
CA SER A 198 9.37 -13.65 -18.45
C SER A 198 8.73 -13.22 -17.12
N ILE A 199 9.07 -13.88 -16.00
CA ILE A 199 8.58 -13.50 -14.67
C ILE A 199 9.02 -12.07 -14.33
N LEU A 200 10.31 -11.76 -14.49
CA LEU A 200 10.86 -10.43 -14.22
C LEU A 200 10.17 -9.35 -15.04
N SER A 201 9.96 -9.58 -16.33
CA SER A 201 9.24 -8.63 -17.20
C SER A 201 7.79 -8.38 -16.78
N VAL A 202 7.09 -9.42 -16.31
CA VAL A 202 5.70 -9.27 -15.80
C VAL A 202 5.69 -8.54 -14.47
N THR A 203 6.65 -8.83 -13.60
CA THR A 203 6.75 -8.21 -12.27
C THR A 203 7.19 -6.74 -12.36
N GLU A 204 8.12 -6.41 -13.24
CA GLU A 204 8.62 -5.04 -13.43
C GLU A 204 7.53 -4.09 -13.93
N LYS A 205 6.71 -4.52 -14.87
CA LYS A 205 5.80 -3.64 -15.62
C LYS A 205 4.85 -2.79 -14.76
N PRO A 206 4.13 -3.31 -13.75
CA PRO A 206 3.31 -2.50 -12.84
C PRO A 206 4.13 -1.54 -11.99
N LEU A 207 5.28 -1.98 -11.48
CA LEU A 207 6.18 -1.16 -10.67
C LEU A 207 6.77 -0.02 -11.50
N ALA A 208 7.32 -0.30 -12.68
CA ALA A 208 7.87 0.71 -13.58
C ALA A 208 6.83 1.78 -13.95
N LYS A 209 5.55 1.42 -14.05
CA LYS A 209 4.46 2.38 -14.27
C LYS A 209 4.26 3.33 -13.08
N LEU A 210 4.41 2.83 -11.85
CA LEU A 210 4.29 3.66 -10.63
C LEU A 210 5.52 4.55 -10.44
N VAL A 211 6.72 3.96 -10.52
CA VAL A 211 7.97 4.68 -10.23
C VAL A 211 8.49 5.51 -11.42
N GLY A 212 8.02 5.25 -12.64
CA GLY A 212 8.39 5.99 -13.84
C GLY A 212 7.86 7.44 -13.88
N ASN A 213 6.84 7.76 -13.08
CA ASN A 213 6.41 9.13 -12.85
C ASN A 213 7.16 9.69 -11.64
N THR A 214 8.05 10.66 -11.85
CA THR A 214 8.92 11.22 -10.80
C THR A 214 8.15 11.72 -9.59
N GLN A 215 6.99 12.35 -9.79
CA GLN A 215 6.19 12.90 -8.70
C GLN A 215 5.51 11.77 -7.90
N VAL A 216 4.92 10.78 -8.59
CA VAL A 216 4.32 9.60 -7.93
C VAL A 216 5.39 8.80 -7.20
N SER A 217 6.54 8.61 -7.84
CA SER A 217 7.71 7.96 -7.24
C SER A 217 8.13 8.65 -5.95
N SER A 218 8.25 9.98 -5.96
CA SER A 218 8.58 10.77 -4.76
C SER A 218 7.52 10.63 -3.66
N LEU A 219 6.23 10.66 -4.02
CA LEU A 219 5.13 10.49 -3.07
C LEU A 219 5.14 9.11 -2.40
N LEU A 220 5.46 8.05 -3.17
CA LEU A 220 5.47 6.67 -2.70
C LEU A 220 6.80 6.24 -2.07
N SER A 221 7.82 7.12 -2.05
CA SER A 221 9.13 6.77 -1.49
C SER A 221 9.27 7.06 0.00
N LYS A 222 8.47 7.98 0.55
CA LYS A 222 8.57 8.38 1.95
C LYS A 222 7.24 8.87 2.49
N SER A 223 6.81 8.32 3.63
CA SER A 223 5.62 8.81 4.34
C SER A 223 5.90 10.11 5.08
N THR A 224 4.94 11.03 5.06
CA THR A 224 4.93 12.26 5.87
C THR A 224 4.14 12.10 7.16
N PHE A 225 3.60 10.91 7.41
CA PHE A 225 2.84 10.56 8.61
C PHE A 225 3.00 9.07 8.92
N ASP A 226 2.73 8.69 10.17
CA ASP A 226 2.73 7.30 10.60
C ASP A 226 1.30 6.74 10.59
N PHE A 227 1.07 5.63 9.92
CA PHE A 227 -0.22 4.94 9.92
C PHE A 227 -0.65 4.46 11.31
N HIS A 228 0.29 4.16 12.20
CA HIS A 228 -0.02 3.79 13.58
C HIS A 228 -0.64 4.96 14.36
N ASP A 229 -0.24 6.20 14.04
CA ASP A 229 -0.86 7.40 14.61
C ASP A 229 -2.33 7.55 14.21
N LEU A 230 -2.75 6.95 13.09
CA LEU A 230 -4.15 6.97 12.63
C LEU A 230 -5.03 5.94 13.36
N THR A 231 -4.45 4.88 13.89
CA THR A 231 -5.18 3.78 14.54
C THR A 231 -5.17 3.85 16.06
N GLU A 232 -4.12 4.41 16.64
CA GLU A 232 -4.01 4.59 18.08
C GLU A 232 -4.76 5.84 18.52
N LYS A 233 -5.78 5.66 19.37
CA LYS A 233 -6.34 6.77 20.15
C LYS A 233 -5.27 7.25 21.12
N LYS A 234 -4.47 8.25 20.75
CA LYS A 234 -3.61 8.94 21.71
C LYS A 234 -4.52 9.61 22.74
N MET A 235 -4.69 8.96 23.88
CA MET A 235 -5.30 9.54 25.08
C MET A 235 -4.35 10.60 25.64
N GLY A 236 -4.25 11.73 24.98
CA GLY A 236 -3.53 12.92 25.41
C GLY A 236 -4.51 14.08 25.53
N LYS A 237 -4.24 15.03 26.41
CA LYS A 237 -5.10 16.16 26.81
C LYS A 237 -5.60 17.07 25.67
N PHE A 238 -5.22 16.80 24.44
CA PHE A 238 -5.80 17.37 23.21
C PHE A 238 -5.94 16.20 22.24
N GLY A 239 -7.13 15.63 22.21
CA GLY A 239 -7.42 14.49 21.34
C GLY A 239 -7.47 14.92 19.88
N ASN A 240 -6.32 14.98 19.22
CA ASN A 240 -6.28 15.01 17.77
C ASN A 240 -6.67 13.63 17.27
N ILE A 241 -7.76 13.54 16.54
CA ILE A 241 -8.19 12.31 15.90
C ILE A 241 -7.70 12.38 14.44
N PRO A 242 -6.80 11.49 14.01
CA PRO A 242 -6.31 11.50 12.65
C PRO A 242 -7.41 11.09 11.67
N GLY A 243 -7.48 11.77 10.53
CA GLY A 243 -8.30 11.40 9.38
C GLY A 243 -7.44 11.34 8.13
N LEU A 244 -7.79 10.46 7.20
CA LEU A 244 -7.11 10.30 5.91
C LEU A 244 -8.11 10.46 4.78
N PHE A 245 -7.77 11.23 3.75
CA PHE A 245 -8.52 11.41 2.50
C PHE A 245 -7.75 10.93 1.28
#